data_1045cca9a9ad1adf2149aff4356ac223
#
_entry.id   1045cca9a9ad1adf2149aff4356ac223
#
_cell.length_a   1.000
_cell.length_b   1.000
_cell.length_c   1.000
_cell.angle_alpha   90.00
_cell.angle_beta   90.00
_cell.angle_gamma   90.00
#
_symmetry.space_group_name_H-M   'P 1'
#
loop_
_entity.id
_entity.type
_entity.pdbx_description
1 polymer ?
#
loop_
_entity_poly.entity_id
_entity_poly.type
_entity_poly.pdbx_seq_one_letter_code
_entity_poly.pdbx_strand_id
1 'polypeptide(L)'
;KNRDVLKMAKKQFDILSHCSKFVKANGVIVYATCSIEPEENWNVVDRFLNLNPNFRLDDIHTMVPKSWIDKRGAMSTLPHINIVDGMFAARIIKE
;
A
#
# COMPACT_ATOMS: atom_id res chain seq x y z
N LYS A 1 -20.68 -3.27 8.11
CA LYS A 1 -19.41 -3.81 7.61
C LYS A 1 -18.69 -2.81 6.68
N ASN A 2 -19.39 -2.31 5.66
CA ASN A 2 -18.79 -1.31 4.76
C ASN A 2 -18.37 -0.06 5.51
N ARG A 3 -19.14 0.33 6.50
CA ARG A 3 -18.81 1.50 7.32
C ARG A 3 -17.51 1.31 8.08
N ASP A 4 -17.26 0.10 8.58
CA ASP A 4 -16.02 -0.20 9.30
C ASP A 4 -14.82 -0.19 8.36
N VAL A 5 -14.97 -0.71 7.15
CA VAL A 5 -13.91 -0.69 6.14
C VAL A 5 -13.54 0.74 5.77
N LEU A 6 -14.52 1.60 5.52
CA LEU A 6 -14.27 2.99 5.17
C LEU A 6 -13.63 3.76 6.32
N LYS A 7 -14.04 3.46 7.55
CA LYS A 7 -13.48 4.09 8.74
C LYS A 7 -12.02 3.70 8.93
N MET A 8 -11.69 2.42 8.71
CA MET A 8 -10.31 1.95 8.79
C MET A 8 -9.45 2.53 7.66
N ALA A 9 -10.02 2.63 6.46
CA ALA A 9 -9.31 3.21 5.33
C ALA A 9 -8.92 4.67 5.60
N LYS A 10 -9.84 5.45 6.19
CA LYS A 10 -9.54 6.83 6.56
C LYS A 10 -8.43 6.89 7.60
N LYS A 11 -8.49 6.03 8.62
CA LYS A 11 -7.47 5.99 9.66
C LYS A 11 -6.10 5.64 9.08
N GLN A 12 -6.06 4.67 8.17
CA GLN A 12 -4.81 4.26 7.53
C GLN A 12 -4.26 5.36 6.63
N PHE A 13 -5.12 6.06 5.90
CA PHE A 13 -4.69 7.19 5.10
C PHE A 13 -4.10 8.30 5.98
N ASP A 14 -4.71 8.58 7.12
CA ASP A 14 -4.22 9.61 8.05
C ASP A 14 -2.85 9.22 8.61
N ILE A 15 -2.65 7.94 8.95
CA ILE A 15 -1.36 7.45 9.43
C ILE A 15 -0.30 7.58 8.35
N LEU A 16 -0.60 7.16 7.13
CA LEU A 16 0.33 7.25 6.01
C LEU A 16 0.72 8.71 5.75
N SER A 17 -0.26 9.60 5.73
CA SER A 17 -0.02 11.01 5.50
C SER A 17 0.84 11.62 6.60
N HIS A 18 0.61 11.24 7.84
CA HIS A 18 1.41 11.73 8.96
C HIS A 18 2.85 11.23 8.86
N CYS A 19 3.05 9.94 8.61
CA CYS A 19 4.38 9.36 8.50
C CYS A 19 5.18 9.93 7.34
N SER A 20 4.50 10.31 6.26
CA SER A 20 5.17 10.84 5.06
C SER A 20 5.93 12.13 5.34
N LYS A 21 5.52 12.88 6.36
CA LYS A 21 6.18 14.14 6.72
C LYS A 21 7.59 13.94 7.24
N PHE A 22 7.93 12.73 7.66
CA PHE A 22 9.25 12.42 8.23
C PHE A 22 10.17 11.73 7.24
N VAL A 23 9.74 11.53 6.00
CA VAL A 23 10.53 10.84 4.99
C VAL A 23 11.39 11.85 4.25
N LYS A 24 12.68 11.57 4.15
CA LYS A 24 13.64 12.40 3.41
C LYS A 24 13.55 12.11 1.92
N ALA A 25 14.08 13.01 1.10
CA ALA A 25 14.21 12.77 -0.34
C ALA A 25 14.93 11.44 -0.57
N ASN A 26 14.44 10.65 -1.52
CA ASN A 26 14.88 9.29 -1.82
C ASN A 26 14.58 8.27 -0.71
N GLY A 27 13.87 8.69 0.34
CA GLY A 27 13.41 7.80 1.39
C GLY A 27 12.22 6.96 0.94
N VAL A 28 11.98 5.87 1.65
CA VAL A 28 10.97 4.89 1.29
C VAL A 28 9.98 4.69 2.43
N ILE A 29 8.71 4.60 2.06
CA ILE A 29 7.64 4.15 2.96
C ILE A 29 7.13 2.84 2.42
N VAL A 30 6.96 1.85 3.29
CA VAL A 30 6.25 0.62 2.92
C VAL A 30 4.88 0.67 3.59
N TYR A 31 3.83 0.73 2.78
CA TYR A 31 2.46 0.71 3.26
C TYR A 31 1.93 -0.71 3.14
N ALA A 32 1.68 -1.35 4.27
CA ALA A 32 1.27 -2.75 4.30
C ALA A 32 0.01 -2.95 5.13
N THR A 33 -0.85 -3.84 4.68
CA THR A 33 -2.07 -4.22 5.41
C THR A 33 -2.28 -5.73 5.31
N CYS A 34 -3.07 -6.27 6.24
CA CYS A 34 -3.53 -7.65 6.17
C CYS A 34 -4.96 -7.72 5.60
N SER A 35 -5.44 -6.63 5.03
CA SER A 35 -6.79 -6.55 4.46
C SER A 35 -6.78 -6.95 2.99
N ILE A 36 -7.84 -7.60 2.54
CA ILE A 36 -8.07 -7.87 1.13
C ILE A 36 -9.05 -6.85 0.52
N GLU A 37 -9.49 -5.88 1.32
CA GLU A 37 -10.45 -4.87 0.87
C GLU A 37 -9.74 -3.78 0.09
N PRO A 38 -10.13 -3.49 -1.16
CA PRO A 38 -9.47 -2.45 -1.96
C PRO A 38 -9.53 -1.07 -1.31
N GLU A 39 -10.56 -0.79 -0.50
CA GLU A 39 -10.68 0.48 0.20
C GLU A 39 -9.51 0.72 1.14
N GLU A 40 -8.94 -0.33 1.73
CA GLU A 40 -7.81 -0.22 2.65
C GLU A 40 -6.46 -0.39 1.95
N ASN A 41 -6.46 -0.76 0.69
CA ASN A 41 -5.25 -1.05 -0.08
C ASN A 41 -5.03 0.00 -1.17
N TRP A 42 -5.38 -0.31 -2.42
CA TRP A 42 -5.10 0.61 -3.52
C TRP A 42 -5.82 1.96 -3.39
N ASN A 43 -7.02 1.99 -2.80
CA ASN A 43 -7.72 3.27 -2.66
C ASN A 43 -6.96 4.21 -1.72
N VAL A 44 -6.35 3.69 -0.66
CA VAL A 44 -5.53 4.50 0.24
C VAL A 44 -4.27 4.98 -0.48
N VAL A 45 -3.59 4.08 -1.17
CA VAL A 45 -2.36 4.41 -1.91
C VAL A 45 -2.64 5.46 -2.98
N ASP A 46 -3.69 5.27 -3.79
CA ASP A 46 -4.04 6.20 -4.85
C ASP A 46 -4.36 7.58 -4.30
N ARG A 47 -5.13 7.63 -3.22
CA ARG A 47 -5.47 8.91 -2.60
C ARG A 47 -4.21 9.63 -2.09
N PHE A 48 -3.32 8.87 -1.46
CA PHE A 48 -2.06 9.44 -0.96
C PHE A 48 -1.21 9.99 -2.10
N LEU A 49 -1.02 9.21 -3.16
CA LEU A 49 -0.19 9.63 -4.30
C LEU A 49 -0.78 10.82 -5.03
N ASN A 50 -2.12 10.88 -5.15
CA ASN A 50 -2.78 12.02 -5.79
C ASN A 50 -2.59 13.31 -5.00
N LEU A 51 -2.54 13.23 -3.68
CA LEU A 51 -2.38 14.40 -2.82
C LEU A 51 -0.93 14.75 -2.54
N ASN A 52 0.00 13.86 -2.89
CA ASN A 52 1.43 14.04 -2.61
C ASN A 52 2.25 13.74 -3.87
N PRO A 53 2.28 14.68 -4.84
CA PRO A 53 2.93 14.42 -6.14
C PRO A 53 4.45 14.21 -6.06
N ASN A 54 5.06 14.51 -4.93
CA ASN A 54 6.48 14.24 -4.72
C ASN A 54 6.75 12.80 -4.26
N PHE A 55 5.72 11.97 -4.18
CA PHE A 55 5.85 10.53 -3.90
C PHE A 55 5.40 9.73 -5.12
N ARG A 56 6.02 8.58 -5.33
CA ARG A 56 5.64 7.67 -6.40
C ARG A 56 5.71 6.23 -5.93
N LEU A 57 4.97 5.38 -6.59
CA LEU A 57 5.04 3.95 -6.34
C LEU A 57 6.36 3.40 -6.87
N ASP A 58 7.04 2.59 -6.07
CA ASP A 58 8.25 1.91 -6.47
C ASP A 58 7.98 0.44 -6.69
N ASP A 59 8.60 -0.14 -7.70
CA ASP A 59 8.40 -1.53 -8.07
C ASP A 59 9.14 -2.45 -7.10
N ILE A 60 8.46 -3.51 -6.64
CA ILE A 60 9.03 -4.46 -5.69
C ILE A 60 9.34 -5.82 -6.32
N HIS A 61 9.37 -5.91 -7.65
CA HIS A 61 9.48 -7.19 -8.35
C HIS A 61 10.75 -7.98 -8.02
N THR A 62 11.79 -7.33 -7.51
CA THR A 62 13.02 -8.00 -7.10
C THR A 62 13.03 -8.43 -5.64
N MET A 63 12.01 -8.06 -4.87
CA MET A 63 11.99 -8.25 -3.43
C MET A 63 11.10 -9.39 -2.97
N VAL A 64 10.12 -9.76 -3.78
CA VAL A 64 9.16 -10.81 -3.44
C VAL A 64 8.93 -11.71 -4.66
N PRO A 65 8.40 -12.93 -4.46
CA PRO A 65 8.06 -13.80 -5.59
C PRO A 65 7.14 -13.10 -6.58
N LYS A 66 7.38 -13.32 -7.85
CA LYS A 66 6.63 -12.67 -8.93
C LYS A 66 5.14 -12.96 -8.84
N SER A 67 4.76 -14.16 -8.39
CA SER A 67 3.35 -14.53 -8.26
C SER A 67 2.63 -13.75 -7.17
N TRP A 68 3.35 -13.05 -6.31
CA TRP A 68 2.77 -12.23 -5.24
C TRP A 68 2.57 -10.77 -5.64
N ILE A 69 3.02 -10.39 -6.83
CA ILE A 69 2.96 -8.99 -7.30
C ILE A 69 1.73 -8.82 -8.19
N ASP A 70 0.93 -7.79 -7.91
CA ASP A 70 -0.24 -7.48 -8.72
C ASP A 70 0.16 -6.70 -9.97
N LYS A 71 -0.82 -6.37 -10.80
CA LYS A 71 -0.57 -5.69 -12.09
C LYS A 71 0.03 -4.29 -11.92
N ARG A 72 -0.09 -3.70 -10.74
CA ARG A 72 0.36 -2.33 -10.48
C ARG A 72 1.70 -2.27 -9.77
N GLY A 73 2.29 -3.42 -9.44
CA GLY A 73 3.62 -3.46 -8.83
C GLY A 73 3.64 -3.52 -7.32
N ALA A 74 2.51 -3.75 -6.67
CA ALA A 74 2.45 -3.96 -5.22
C ALA A 74 2.33 -5.45 -4.91
N MET A 75 2.78 -5.83 -3.72
CA MET A 75 2.56 -7.19 -3.24
C MET A 75 1.09 -7.34 -2.85
N SER A 76 0.43 -8.34 -3.40
CA SER A 76 -0.97 -8.61 -3.09
C SER A 76 -1.18 -10.11 -3.11
N THR A 77 -1.44 -10.70 -1.94
CA THR A 77 -1.61 -12.14 -1.79
C THR A 77 -3.00 -12.46 -1.30
N LEU A 78 -3.47 -13.63 -1.69
CA LEU A 78 -4.75 -14.19 -1.22
C LEU A 78 -4.47 -15.56 -0.63
N PRO A 79 -5.01 -15.90 0.54
CA PRO A 79 -4.67 -17.15 1.22
C PRO A 79 -4.93 -18.40 0.37
N HIS A 80 -6.00 -18.39 -0.41
CA HIS A 80 -6.38 -19.54 -1.22
C HIS A 80 -5.60 -19.66 -2.54
N ILE A 81 -4.81 -18.66 -2.88
CA ILE A 81 -4.04 -18.65 -4.13
C ILE A 81 -2.54 -18.79 -3.86
N ASN A 82 -2.04 -18.10 -2.84
CA ASN A 82 -0.61 -17.93 -2.64
C ASN A 82 -0.03 -18.72 -1.47
N ILE A 83 -0.83 -19.51 -0.76
CA ILE A 83 -0.40 -20.33 0.39
C ILE A 83 0.21 -19.46 1.53
N VAL A 84 -0.14 -18.18 1.55
CA VAL A 84 0.26 -17.26 2.61
C VAL A 84 -0.96 -16.46 3.01
N ASP A 85 -0.91 -15.80 4.17
CA ASP A 85 -2.01 -14.94 4.60
C ASP A 85 -2.25 -13.83 3.58
N GLY A 86 -3.52 -13.40 3.47
CA GLY A 86 -3.85 -12.29 2.60
C GLY A 86 -3.13 -11.03 3.07
N MET A 87 -2.31 -10.45 2.20
CA MET A 87 -1.53 -9.26 2.51
C MET A 87 -1.46 -8.34 1.30
N PHE A 88 -1.32 -7.05 1.60
CA PHE A 88 -1.05 -6.04 0.58
C PHE A 88 0.13 -5.20 1.07
N ALA A 89 1.08 -4.92 0.20
CA ALA A 89 2.19 -4.04 0.53
C ALA A 89 2.61 -3.24 -0.70
N ALA A 90 2.65 -1.93 -0.54
CA ALA A 90 3.09 -1.01 -1.59
C ALA A 90 4.32 -0.26 -1.10
N ARG A 91 5.34 -0.21 -1.93
CA ARG A 91 6.56 0.55 -1.64
C ARG A 91 6.45 1.91 -2.32
N ILE A 92 6.56 2.97 -1.53
CA ILE A 92 6.38 4.35 -1.99
C ILE A 92 7.69 5.09 -1.72
N ILE A 93 8.20 5.76 -2.75
CA ILE A 93 9.47 6.48 -2.64
C ILE A 93 9.23 7.97 -2.79
N LYS A 94 9.97 8.77 -2.00
CA LYS A 94 9.92 10.23 -2.09
C LYS A 94 10.99 10.71 -3.05
N GLU A 95 10.59 11.49 -4.01
CA GLU A 95 11.51 12.09 -4.98
C GLU A 95 12.19 13.35 -4.49
#